data_ece718c8ebc8f1d9ee11ef374b81ed63
#
_entry.id   ece718c8ebc8f1d9ee11ef374b81ed63
#
_cell.length_a   1.000
_cell.length_b   1.000
_cell.length_c   1.000
_cell.angle_alpha   90.00
_cell.angle_beta   90.00
_cell.angle_gamma   90.00
#
_symmetry.space_group_name_H-M   'P 1'
#
loop_
_entity.id
_entity.type
_entity.pdbx_description
1 polymer ?
#
loop_
_entity_poly.entity_id
_entity_poly.type
_entity_poly.pdbx_seq_one_letter_code
_entity_poly.pdbx_strand_id
1 'polypeptide(L)'
;MRKIAIIGGGQAGLLLAFSLLEKKYDVTVYVDRPADELLHGRMVSTTMFFANTLEVERKLGLNVWDGKAHHGEAIHVDFRAPDGTVALPLTGFLHENKGIAMDQRTKYHRWLEEYPRRGGKLVIQNVTPEDLEIISAENDLTILAAGKGNITSLFKRNESRSVHQAPPRKLAAALVVGDDLCGPNSWQGQPSQTLHFNFIAGAGEYFSMPFYSHTYGPCRSFLFECVPNGPMDIFDDVTSGDEMLQRMKEAVAKVTPDQSFRMVDNMELSDPNAWLKGAFRPEVRYPVATLENGASIWGIGDTVMVNDPIAGQGANNATRMVEHYLHAILAHGDEAFTAEWMTQVFDEFWEYSGRYTTEFTNLLLNPPSESLLQVLGAASQNRAIADDFMGHFNHPRGFWPAVDGAEGAKRYLSRKEFNHAAA
;
A
#
# COMPACT_ATOMS: atom_id res chain seq x y z
N MET A 1 29.21 -12.05 -14.37
CA MET A 1 28.19 -11.74 -13.36
C MET A 1 27.50 -10.49 -13.87
N ARG A 2 26.16 -10.54 -14.05
CA ARG A 2 25.41 -9.38 -14.55
C ARG A 2 25.37 -8.28 -13.53
N LYS A 3 25.50 -7.04 -14.01
CA LYS A 3 25.44 -5.82 -13.21
C LYS A 3 24.06 -5.20 -13.32
N ILE A 4 23.43 -4.95 -12.19
CA ILE A 4 22.09 -4.35 -12.14
C ILE A 4 22.13 -3.12 -11.25
N ALA A 5 21.68 -1.98 -11.78
CA ALA A 5 21.47 -0.76 -11.02
C ALA A 5 19.98 -0.62 -10.65
N ILE A 6 19.70 -0.30 -9.40
CA ILE A 6 18.34 -0.04 -8.89
C ILE A 6 18.32 1.34 -8.25
N ILE A 7 17.48 2.23 -8.75
CA ILE A 7 17.33 3.60 -8.25
C ILE A 7 16.06 3.68 -7.41
N GLY A 8 16.23 3.78 -6.10
CA GLY A 8 15.15 3.89 -5.11
C GLY A 8 15.25 2.85 -4.00
N GLY A 9 15.17 3.33 -2.75
CA GLY A 9 15.30 2.57 -1.50
C GLY A 9 13.97 2.23 -0.81
N GLY A 10 12.89 2.09 -1.56
CA GLY A 10 11.58 1.68 -1.06
C GLY A 10 11.33 0.17 -1.16
N GLN A 11 10.06 -0.25 -0.96
CA GLN A 11 9.64 -1.67 -0.97
C GLN A 11 10.11 -2.40 -2.23
N ALA A 12 9.81 -1.86 -3.42
CA ALA A 12 10.16 -2.53 -4.67
C ALA A 12 11.68 -2.61 -4.86
N GLY A 13 12.38 -1.48 -4.70
CA GLY A 13 13.81 -1.41 -5.00
C GLY A 13 14.65 -2.27 -4.08
N LEU A 14 14.47 -2.14 -2.76
CA LEU A 14 15.25 -2.92 -1.79
C LEU A 14 14.90 -4.40 -1.83
N LEU A 15 13.61 -4.75 -1.94
CA LEU A 15 13.20 -6.16 -1.97
C LEU A 15 13.77 -6.88 -3.21
N LEU A 16 13.72 -6.24 -4.38
CA LEU A 16 14.34 -6.78 -5.59
C LEU A 16 15.88 -6.86 -5.46
N ALA A 17 16.51 -5.83 -4.88
CA ALA A 17 17.95 -5.81 -4.66
C ALA A 17 18.42 -6.96 -3.77
N PHE A 18 17.77 -7.20 -2.62
CA PHE A 18 18.08 -8.34 -1.76
C PHE A 18 17.87 -9.69 -2.47
N SER A 19 16.76 -9.81 -3.20
CA SER A 19 16.44 -11.03 -3.95
C SER A 19 17.50 -11.36 -5.01
N LEU A 20 17.95 -10.36 -5.76
CA LEU A 20 19.00 -10.52 -6.78
C LEU A 20 20.37 -10.77 -6.17
N LEU A 21 20.68 -10.12 -5.04
CA LEU A 21 21.93 -10.33 -4.30
C LEU A 21 22.07 -11.79 -3.83
N GLU A 22 20.99 -12.41 -3.32
CA GLU A 22 20.98 -13.84 -2.97
C GLU A 22 21.22 -14.74 -4.19
N LYS A 23 20.82 -14.31 -5.37
CA LYS A 23 21.05 -15.00 -6.64
C LYS A 23 22.40 -14.69 -7.28
N LYS A 24 23.29 -13.98 -6.54
CA LYS A 24 24.67 -13.68 -6.95
C LYS A 24 24.78 -12.70 -8.12
N TYR A 25 23.80 -11.82 -8.32
CA TYR A 25 23.95 -10.67 -9.21
C TYR A 25 24.84 -9.60 -8.55
N ASP A 26 25.52 -8.80 -9.35
CA ASP A 26 26.21 -7.58 -8.89
C ASP A 26 25.21 -6.42 -8.88
N VAL A 27 24.67 -6.09 -7.69
CA VAL A 27 23.57 -5.13 -7.58
C VAL A 27 24.02 -3.89 -6.84
N THR A 28 23.84 -2.72 -7.48
CA THR A 28 24.05 -1.42 -6.87
C THR A 28 22.70 -0.72 -6.66
N VAL A 29 22.41 -0.32 -5.43
CA VAL A 29 21.22 0.46 -5.08
C VAL A 29 21.63 1.92 -4.87
N TYR A 30 20.91 2.83 -5.52
CA TYR A 30 21.05 4.28 -5.38
C TYR A 30 19.89 4.83 -4.57
N VAL A 31 20.16 5.62 -3.53
CA VAL A 31 19.17 6.25 -2.68
C VAL A 31 19.47 7.73 -2.49
N ASP A 32 18.44 8.55 -2.39
CA ASP A 32 18.57 10.01 -2.32
C ASP A 32 19.10 10.52 -0.96
N ARG A 33 19.07 9.68 0.08
CA ARG A 33 19.47 10.04 1.44
C ARG A 33 19.95 8.83 2.25
N PRO A 34 20.78 9.03 3.29
CA PRO A 34 21.18 7.97 4.19
C PRO A 34 20.02 7.46 5.07
N ALA A 35 20.19 6.25 5.62
CA ALA A 35 19.16 5.57 6.41
C ALA A 35 18.66 6.41 7.61
N ASP A 36 19.56 7.06 8.34
CA ASP A 36 19.22 7.89 9.50
C ASP A 36 18.39 9.13 9.12
N GLU A 37 18.70 9.75 7.98
CA GLU A 37 17.91 10.88 7.48
C GLU A 37 16.51 10.43 7.08
N LEU A 38 16.37 9.23 6.51
CA LEU A 38 15.06 8.63 6.22
C LEU A 38 14.28 8.38 7.52
N LEU A 39 14.91 7.80 8.53
CA LEU A 39 14.26 7.45 9.81
C LEU A 39 13.68 8.67 10.53
N HIS A 40 14.46 9.75 10.59
CA HIS A 40 14.08 10.99 11.28
C HIS A 40 13.36 11.99 10.38
N GLY A 41 13.20 11.66 9.11
CA GLY A 41 12.48 12.47 8.14
C GLY A 41 10.96 12.43 8.32
N ARG A 42 10.27 13.11 7.42
CA ARG A 42 8.80 13.11 7.39
C ARG A 42 8.25 11.73 7.06
N MET A 43 7.16 11.35 7.70
CA MET A 43 6.41 10.14 7.35
C MET A 43 6.06 10.13 5.85
N VAL A 44 6.27 8.99 5.19
CA VAL A 44 6.12 8.88 3.73
C VAL A 44 4.82 8.23 3.30
N SER A 45 4.25 7.36 4.13
CA SER A 45 2.98 6.66 3.86
C SER A 45 2.50 5.92 5.12
N THR A 46 1.23 5.54 5.13
CA THR A 46 0.67 4.50 6.00
C THR A 46 0.55 3.22 5.20
N THR A 47 1.15 2.13 5.67
CA THR A 47 1.21 0.89 4.88
C THR A 47 0.86 -0.31 5.73
N MET A 48 -0.08 -1.12 5.22
CA MET A 48 -0.35 -2.48 5.67
C MET A 48 0.37 -3.46 4.74
N PHE A 49 1.23 -4.30 5.30
CA PHE A 49 1.87 -5.41 4.60
C PHE A 49 1.08 -6.67 4.90
N PHE A 50 0.40 -7.21 3.90
CA PHE A 50 -0.39 -8.43 4.05
C PHE A 50 0.49 -9.69 4.08
N ALA A 51 -0.09 -10.82 4.42
CA ALA A 51 0.61 -12.08 4.68
C ALA A 51 1.56 -12.49 3.55
N ASN A 52 1.16 -12.38 2.28
CA ASN A 52 2.01 -12.73 1.14
C ASN A 52 3.28 -11.87 1.08
N THR A 53 3.15 -10.56 1.32
CA THR A 53 4.30 -9.65 1.38
C THR A 53 5.24 -10.03 2.52
N LEU A 54 4.69 -10.26 3.71
CA LEU A 54 5.48 -10.66 4.88
C LEU A 54 6.17 -12.00 4.69
N GLU A 55 5.57 -12.94 3.96
CA GLU A 55 6.18 -14.23 3.65
C GLU A 55 7.43 -14.08 2.77
N VAL A 56 7.37 -13.24 1.72
CA VAL A 56 8.54 -12.92 0.90
C VAL A 56 9.66 -12.31 1.74
N GLU A 57 9.32 -11.36 2.61
CA GLU A 57 10.28 -10.72 3.51
C GLU A 57 10.89 -11.70 4.54
N ARG A 58 10.08 -12.65 5.07
CA ARG A 58 10.56 -13.71 5.97
C ARG A 58 11.55 -14.65 5.26
N LYS A 59 11.24 -15.07 4.03
CA LYS A 59 12.14 -15.91 3.22
C LYS A 59 13.51 -15.26 3.00
N LEU A 60 13.54 -13.94 2.91
CA LEU A 60 14.78 -13.16 2.77
C LEU A 60 15.41 -12.77 4.12
N GLY A 61 14.80 -13.15 5.26
CA GLY A 61 15.26 -12.73 6.59
C GLY A 61 15.16 -11.22 6.83
N LEU A 62 14.23 -10.55 6.17
CA LEU A 62 14.03 -9.10 6.23
C LEU A 62 12.92 -8.68 7.20
N ASN A 63 11.93 -9.55 7.45
CA ASN A 63 10.91 -9.29 8.46
C ASN A 63 11.44 -9.67 9.85
N VAL A 64 11.70 -8.65 10.68
CA VAL A 64 12.19 -8.78 12.07
C VAL A 64 11.15 -8.27 13.09
N TRP A 65 9.94 -8.03 12.65
CA TRP A 65 8.87 -7.42 13.46
C TRP A 65 7.81 -8.41 13.93
N ASP A 66 7.86 -9.68 13.47
CA ASP A 66 7.03 -10.74 14.03
C ASP A 66 7.26 -10.82 15.57
N GLY A 67 6.18 -10.80 16.34
CA GLY A 67 6.23 -10.77 17.80
C GLY A 67 6.53 -9.39 18.45
N LYS A 68 6.78 -8.35 17.65
CA LYS A 68 6.95 -6.96 18.11
C LYS A 68 5.79 -6.07 17.70
N ALA A 69 5.42 -6.15 16.42
CA ALA A 69 4.28 -5.44 15.88
C ALA A 69 2.99 -6.27 16.01
N HIS A 70 1.88 -5.60 16.18
CA HIS A 70 0.58 -6.25 16.16
C HIS A 70 0.20 -6.68 14.75
N HIS A 71 -0.29 -7.92 14.63
CA HIS A 71 -0.90 -8.38 13.39
C HIS A 71 -2.35 -7.92 13.32
N GLY A 72 -2.77 -7.39 12.18
CA GLY A 72 -4.18 -7.11 11.91
C GLY A 72 -4.97 -8.42 11.87
N GLU A 73 -5.94 -8.58 12.77
CA GLU A 73 -6.68 -9.83 12.93
C GLU A 73 -7.99 -9.86 12.14
N ALA A 74 -8.61 -8.69 11.96
CA ALA A 74 -9.87 -8.52 11.24
C ALA A 74 -9.90 -7.17 10.53
N ILE A 75 -10.74 -7.08 9.51
CA ILE A 75 -11.16 -5.83 8.89
C ILE A 75 -12.63 -5.62 9.24
N HIS A 76 -12.92 -4.50 9.91
CA HIS A 76 -14.28 -4.03 10.17
C HIS A 76 -14.57 -2.83 9.28
N VAL A 77 -15.71 -2.86 8.62
CA VAL A 77 -16.15 -1.79 7.72
C VAL A 77 -17.54 -1.33 8.14
N ASP A 78 -17.69 -0.02 8.37
CA ASP A 78 -18.97 0.64 8.48
C ASP A 78 -19.25 1.39 7.17
N PHE A 79 -20.22 0.94 6.40
CA PHE A 79 -20.78 1.74 5.32
C PHE A 79 -21.83 2.67 5.90
N ARG A 80 -21.66 3.98 5.73
CA ARG A 80 -22.47 5.01 6.38
C ARG A 80 -23.20 5.87 5.37
N ALA A 81 -24.43 6.26 5.74
CA ALA A 81 -25.19 7.27 5.03
C ALA A 81 -24.53 8.67 5.17
N PRO A 82 -24.95 9.67 4.37
CA PRO A 82 -24.38 11.03 4.44
C PRO A 82 -24.51 11.72 5.81
N ASP A 83 -25.48 11.31 6.63
CA ASP A 83 -25.69 11.80 7.99
C ASP A 83 -24.84 11.08 9.06
N GLY A 84 -23.98 10.15 8.63
CA GLY A 84 -23.08 9.38 9.48
C GLY A 84 -23.70 8.11 10.08
N THR A 85 -25.00 7.84 9.88
CA THR A 85 -25.63 6.60 10.39
C THR A 85 -25.09 5.37 9.68
N VAL A 86 -24.84 4.28 10.45
CA VAL A 86 -24.35 3.01 9.90
C VAL A 86 -25.48 2.32 9.13
N ALA A 87 -25.30 2.18 7.82
CA ALA A 87 -26.25 1.49 6.94
C ALA A 87 -25.94 -0.01 6.84
N LEU A 88 -24.64 -0.38 6.80
CA LEU A 88 -24.20 -1.76 6.70
C LEU A 88 -22.85 -1.94 7.45
N PRO A 89 -22.84 -2.60 8.61
CA PRO A 89 -21.62 -3.02 9.29
C PRO A 89 -21.16 -4.39 8.74
N LEU A 90 -19.86 -4.58 8.61
CA LEU A 90 -19.27 -5.83 8.13
C LEU A 90 -17.94 -6.09 8.84
N THR A 91 -17.75 -7.30 9.37
CA THR A 91 -16.47 -7.74 9.95
C THR A 91 -16.05 -9.06 9.36
N GLY A 92 -14.86 -9.14 8.77
CA GLY A 92 -14.23 -10.38 8.35
C GLY A 92 -12.87 -10.57 9.01
N PHE A 93 -12.57 -11.79 9.43
CA PHE A 93 -11.30 -12.14 10.04
C PHE A 93 -10.30 -12.60 8.98
N LEU A 94 -9.05 -12.22 9.19
CA LEU A 94 -7.98 -12.47 8.23
C LEU A 94 -7.33 -13.84 8.39
N HIS A 95 -7.56 -14.54 9.53
CA HIS A 95 -7.00 -15.86 9.81
C HIS A 95 -5.49 -15.93 9.48
N GLU A 96 -5.09 -16.76 8.53
CA GLU A 96 -3.71 -16.87 8.03
C GLU A 96 -3.26 -15.67 7.18
N ASN A 97 -4.20 -14.85 6.70
CA ASN A 97 -3.91 -13.66 5.87
C ASN A 97 -3.58 -12.41 6.70
N LYS A 98 -3.28 -12.56 7.99
CA LYS A 98 -2.90 -11.43 8.87
C LYS A 98 -1.69 -10.69 8.34
N GLY A 99 -1.75 -9.38 8.43
CA GLY A 99 -0.65 -8.49 8.02
C GLY A 99 -0.14 -7.63 9.17
N ILE A 100 0.92 -6.90 8.92
CA ILE A 100 1.50 -5.91 9.84
C ILE A 100 1.45 -4.54 9.18
N ALA A 101 0.88 -3.55 9.87
CA ALA A 101 0.99 -2.16 9.46
C ALA A 101 2.14 -1.50 10.23
N MET A 102 3.01 -0.79 9.51
CA MET A 102 4.17 -0.17 10.14
C MET A 102 4.71 1.02 9.38
N ASP A 103 5.42 1.87 10.11
CA ASP A 103 6.12 3.01 9.57
C ASP A 103 7.23 2.55 8.60
N GLN A 104 7.10 2.97 7.36
CA GLN A 104 8.07 2.65 6.32
C GLN A 104 9.47 3.20 6.62
N ARG A 105 9.57 4.31 7.37
CA ARG A 105 10.86 4.85 7.82
C ARG A 105 11.61 3.82 8.67
N THR A 106 10.90 3.17 9.61
CA THR A 106 11.44 2.08 10.45
C THR A 106 11.95 0.91 9.62
N LYS A 107 11.13 0.49 8.66
CA LYS A 107 11.39 -0.68 7.83
C LYS A 107 12.57 -0.46 6.90
N TYR A 108 12.53 0.61 6.12
CA TYR A 108 13.56 0.84 5.10
C TYR A 108 14.88 1.34 5.70
N HIS A 109 14.86 2.05 6.84
CA HIS A 109 16.06 2.31 7.63
C HIS A 109 16.82 1.00 7.90
N ARG A 110 16.12 0.03 8.50
CA ARG A 110 16.70 -1.28 8.81
C ARG A 110 17.23 -2.01 7.57
N TRP A 111 16.49 -1.97 6.47
CA TRP A 111 16.91 -2.63 5.24
C TRP A 111 18.10 -1.94 4.56
N LEU A 112 18.15 -0.62 4.58
CA LEU A 112 19.29 0.15 4.05
C LEU A 112 20.57 -0.13 4.83
N GLU A 113 20.51 -0.30 6.15
CA GLU A 113 21.65 -0.70 6.95
C GLU A 113 22.08 -2.17 6.70
N GLU A 114 21.11 -3.05 6.49
CA GLU A 114 21.35 -4.48 6.30
C GLU A 114 21.93 -4.79 4.92
N TYR A 115 21.54 -4.02 3.88
CA TYR A 115 21.93 -4.29 2.52
C TYR A 115 23.46 -4.34 2.30
N PRO A 116 24.26 -3.35 2.74
CA PRO A 116 25.72 -3.42 2.63
C PRO A 116 26.33 -4.50 3.54
N ARG A 117 25.72 -4.83 4.69
CA ARG A 117 26.19 -5.92 5.55
C ARG A 117 26.10 -7.28 4.86
N ARG A 118 25.15 -7.46 3.94
CA ARG A 118 25.05 -8.67 3.08
C ARG A 118 25.88 -8.62 1.81
N GLY A 119 26.70 -7.58 1.66
CA GLY A 119 27.60 -7.41 0.50
C GLY A 119 26.99 -6.68 -0.69
N GLY A 120 25.79 -6.09 -0.55
CA GLY A 120 25.20 -5.22 -1.56
C GLY A 120 25.93 -3.87 -1.65
N LYS A 121 25.94 -3.27 -2.83
CA LYS A 121 26.50 -1.93 -3.04
C LYS A 121 25.41 -0.88 -2.85
N LEU A 122 25.60 0.05 -1.90
CA LEU A 122 24.69 1.16 -1.65
C LEU A 122 25.39 2.48 -1.95
N VAL A 123 24.78 3.29 -2.80
CA VAL A 123 25.25 4.63 -3.18
C VAL A 123 24.23 5.67 -2.75
N ILE A 124 24.66 6.67 -1.99
CA ILE A 124 23.83 7.79 -1.59
C ILE A 124 23.97 8.90 -2.63
N GLN A 125 22.97 9.01 -3.49
CA GLN A 125 22.96 9.96 -4.60
C GLN A 125 21.52 10.26 -5.02
N ASN A 126 21.19 11.54 -5.12
CA ASN A 126 19.96 11.97 -5.78
C ASN A 126 20.14 11.91 -7.29
N VAL A 127 19.79 10.75 -7.88
CA VAL A 127 20.02 10.44 -9.29
C VAL A 127 19.17 11.33 -10.19
N THR A 128 19.83 12.00 -11.14
CA THR A 128 19.20 12.83 -12.18
C THR A 128 19.03 12.04 -13.50
N PRO A 129 18.29 12.56 -14.50
CA PRO A 129 18.24 11.94 -15.83
C PRO A 129 19.64 11.79 -16.48
N GLU A 130 20.53 12.76 -16.30
CA GLU A 130 21.91 12.72 -16.80
C GLU A 130 22.73 11.62 -16.10
N ASP A 131 22.56 11.44 -14.79
CA ASP A 131 23.18 10.34 -14.06
C ASP A 131 22.70 8.98 -14.56
N LEU A 132 21.39 8.85 -14.94
CA LEU A 132 20.86 7.61 -15.50
C LEU A 132 21.56 7.18 -16.79
N GLU A 133 21.98 8.13 -17.64
CA GLU A 133 22.72 7.81 -18.85
C GLU A 133 24.07 7.16 -18.53
N ILE A 134 24.77 7.67 -17.50
CA ILE A 134 26.06 7.11 -17.05
C ILE A 134 25.82 5.75 -16.41
N ILE A 135 24.85 5.66 -15.48
CA ILE A 135 24.51 4.42 -14.76
C ILE A 135 24.10 3.32 -15.76
N SER A 136 23.27 3.64 -16.74
CA SER A 136 22.81 2.67 -17.73
C SER A 136 23.92 2.15 -18.64
N ALA A 137 24.92 2.97 -18.93
CA ALA A 137 26.07 2.54 -19.73
C ALA A 137 27.01 1.57 -18.98
N GLU A 138 26.98 1.58 -17.65
CA GLU A 138 27.85 0.75 -16.79
C GLU A 138 27.18 -0.55 -16.32
N ASN A 139 25.88 -0.72 -16.57
CA ASN A 139 25.07 -1.82 -16.08
C ASN A 139 24.31 -2.55 -17.21
N ASP A 140 24.13 -3.86 -17.06
CA ASP A 140 23.36 -4.67 -18.01
C ASP A 140 21.85 -4.35 -17.93
N LEU A 141 21.37 -3.92 -16.75
CA LEU A 141 19.99 -3.57 -16.50
C LEU A 141 19.91 -2.41 -15.50
N THR A 142 19.14 -1.38 -15.82
CA THR A 142 18.85 -0.26 -14.92
C THR A 142 17.36 -0.20 -14.62
N ILE A 143 17.02 -0.24 -13.32
CA ILE A 143 15.62 -0.28 -12.83
C ILE A 143 15.34 0.97 -12.01
N LEU A 144 14.27 1.69 -12.35
CA LEU A 144 13.76 2.80 -11.54
C LEU A 144 12.65 2.30 -10.60
N ALA A 145 12.91 2.42 -9.31
CA ALA A 145 12.00 2.09 -8.21
C ALA A 145 11.67 3.33 -7.34
N ALA A 146 11.82 4.54 -7.91
CA ALA A 146 11.51 5.79 -7.23
C ALA A 146 10.01 6.12 -7.40
N GLY A 147 9.26 6.14 -6.31
CA GLY A 147 7.82 6.41 -6.35
C GLY A 147 7.46 7.88 -6.61
N LYS A 148 8.39 8.81 -6.43
CA LYS A 148 8.19 10.26 -6.50
C LYS A 148 9.40 10.96 -7.13
N GLY A 149 9.19 12.20 -7.59
CA GLY A 149 10.23 13.06 -8.14
C GLY A 149 10.21 13.18 -9.65
N ASN A 150 10.99 14.14 -10.19
CA ASN A 150 11.01 14.47 -11.62
C ASN A 150 11.46 13.30 -12.50
N ILE A 151 12.24 12.38 -11.96
CA ILE A 151 12.75 11.21 -12.69
C ILE A 151 11.63 10.25 -13.12
N THR A 152 10.52 10.21 -12.40
CA THR A 152 9.36 9.37 -12.79
C THR A 152 8.61 9.92 -14.01
N SER A 153 8.79 11.21 -14.35
CA SER A 153 8.20 11.83 -15.53
C SER A 153 8.76 11.27 -16.86
N LEU A 154 9.89 10.57 -16.81
CA LEU A 154 10.42 9.81 -17.95
C LEU A 154 9.46 8.71 -18.43
N PHE A 155 8.62 8.20 -17.54
CA PHE A 155 7.67 7.13 -17.83
C PHE A 155 6.32 7.73 -18.23
N LYS A 156 5.95 7.56 -19.50
CA LYS A 156 4.70 8.11 -20.03
C LYS A 156 3.50 7.41 -19.41
N ARG A 157 2.47 8.18 -19.11
CA ARG A 157 1.18 7.65 -18.65
C ARG A 157 0.54 6.75 -19.70
N ASN A 158 0.00 5.63 -19.28
CA ASN A 158 -0.82 4.75 -20.10
C ASN A 158 -2.31 5.11 -19.90
N GLU A 159 -2.86 5.87 -20.84
CA GLU A 159 -4.25 6.38 -20.75
C GLU A 159 -5.29 5.26 -20.76
N SER A 160 -5.01 4.13 -21.42
CA SER A 160 -5.96 3.01 -21.49
C SER A 160 -6.07 2.24 -20.15
N ARG A 161 -5.06 2.36 -19.27
CA ARG A 161 -5.00 1.71 -17.95
C ARG A 161 -5.20 2.70 -16.80
N SER A 162 -5.44 3.99 -17.09
CA SER A 162 -5.51 5.06 -16.09
C SER A 162 -6.84 5.81 -16.20
N VAL A 163 -7.72 5.64 -15.22
CA VAL A 163 -9.09 6.19 -15.26
C VAL A 163 -9.22 7.59 -14.67
N HIS A 164 -8.34 7.95 -13.72
CA HIS A 164 -8.45 9.23 -13.02
C HIS A 164 -7.73 10.36 -13.79
N GLN A 165 -8.37 11.52 -13.93
CA GLN A 165 -7.77 12.72 -14.52
C GLN A 165 -7.32 13.73 -13.46
N ALA A 166 -7.77 13.58 -12.23
CA ALA A 166 -7.40 14.37 -11.06
C ALA A 166 -7.34 13.46 -9.81
N PRO A 167 -6.76 13.93 -8.70
CA PRO A 167 -6.81 13.19 -7.46
C PRO A 167 -8.26 12.90 -7.02
N PRO A 168 -8.65 11.64 -6.80
CA PRO A 168 -10.01 11.30 -6.36
C PRO A 168 -10.24 11.62 -4.89
N ARG A 169 -9.16 11.72 -4.11
CA ARG A 169 -9.17 12.00 -2.67
C ARG A 169 -8.07 12.97 -2.29
N LYS A 170 -8.33 13.75 -1.23
CA LYS A 170 -7.31 14.46 -0.46
C LYS A 170 -7.00 13.65 0.79
N LEU A 171 -5.74 13.50 1.10
CA LEU A 171 -5.23 12.59 2.11
C LEU A 171 -4.71 13.36 3.33
N ALA A 172 -5.02 12.85 4.52
CA ALA A 172 -4.40 13.28 5.78
C ALA A 172 -4.16 12.06 6.66
N ALA A 173 -2.95 11.91 7.20
CA ALA A 173 -2.59 10.75 8.00
C ALA A 173 -1.72 11.14 9.19
N ALA A 174 -1.84 10.38 10.28
CA ALA A 174 -1.00 10.49 11.46
C ALA A 174 -0.78 9.14 12.12
N LEU A 175 0.40 8.98 12.73
CA LEU A 175 0.69 7.89 13.68
C LEU A 175 0.58 8.46 15.08
N VAL A 176 -0.27 7.84 15.90
CA VAL A 176 -0.66 8.39 17.20
C VAL A 176 -0.50 7.38 18.32
N VAL A 177 -0.26 7.93 19.51
CA VAL A 177 -0.26 7.23 20.79
C VAL A 177 -1.27 7.92 21.72
N GLY A 178 -1.72 7.23 22.74
CA GLY A 178 -2.70 7.72 23.72
C GLY A 178 -3.29 6.55 24.50
N ASP A 179 -4.05 6.86 25.54
CA ASP A 179 -4.67 5.85 26.40
C ASP A 179 -5.64 4.96 25.58
N ASP A 180 -5.50 3.65 25.79
CA ASP A 180 -6.34 2.61 25.17
C ASP A 180 -6.42 2.59 23.64
N LEU A 181 -5.65 3.41 22.91
CA LEU A 181 -5.64 3.37 21.44
C LEU A 181 -5.18 2.02 20.87
N CYS A 182 -4.35 1.29 21.61
CA CYS A 182 -3.85 -0.04 21.26
C CYS A 182 -4.21 -1.11 22.29
N GLY A 183 -4.99 -0.77 23.30
CA GLY A 183 -5.40 -1.66 24.38
C GLY A 183 -6.53 -2.61 24.01
N PRO A 184 -6.77 -3.68 24.79
CA PRO A 184 -7.79 -4.68 24.48
C PRO A 184 -9.22 -4.14 24.52
N ASN A 185 -9.47 -3.00 25.18
CA ASN A 185 -10.80 -2.40 25.33
C ASN A 185 -11.06 -1.25 24.34
N SER A 186 -10.08 -0.89 23.50
CA SER A 186 -10.17 0.28 22.62
C SER A 186 -11.24 0.17 21.52
N TRP A 187 -11.85 -0.99 21.33
CA TRP A 187 -12.70 -1.26 20.15
C TRP A 187 -14.04 -1.92 20.46
N GLN A 188 -14.63 -1.65 21.63
CA GLN A 188 -16.05 -1.97 21.97
C GLN A 188 -16.54 -3.35 21.46
N GLY A 189 -15.86 -4.42 21.87
CA GLY A 189 -16.23 -5.80 21.51
C GLY A 189 -15.65 -6.32 20.20
N GLN A 190 -14.91 -5.49 19.44
CA GLN A 190 -14.08 -5.95 18.35
C GLN A 190 -12.68 -6.37 18.88
N PRO A 191 -11.98 -7.29 18.22
CA PRO A 191 -10.57 -7.56 18.56
C PRO A 191 -9.75 -6.27 18.53
N SER A 192 -8.86 -6.09 19.52
CA SER A 192 -8.02 -4.88 19.62
C SER A 192 -7.14 -4.63 18.38
N GLN A 193 -6.89 -5.68 17.61
CA GLN A 193 -6.08 -5.68 16.40
C GLN A 193 -6.91 -5.57 15.11
N THR A 194 -8.13 -5.05 15.21
CA THR A 194 -9.00 -4.82 14.05
C THR A 194 -8.61 -3.56 13.29
N LEU A 195 -8.58 -3.66 11.96
CA LEU A 195 -8.53 -2.53 11.05
C LEU A 195 -9.94 -1.98 10.89
N HIS A 196 -10.15 -0.72 11.22
CA HIS A 196 -11.45 -0.07 11.14
C HIS A 196 -11.52 0.87 9.95
N PHE A 197 -12.53 0.65 9.11
CA PHE A 197 -12.83 1.45 7.93
C PHE A 197 -14.21 2.08 8.09
N ASN A 198 -14.32 3.38 7.85
CA ASN A 198 -15.57 4.09 7.78
C ASN A 198 -15.70 4.68 6.37
N PHE A 199 -16.65 4.18 5.59
CA PHE A 199 -17.01 4.73 4.27
C PHE A 199 -18.26 5.59 4.44
N ILE A 200 -18.12 6.90 4.30
CA ILE A 200 -19.22 7.86 4.51
C ILE A 200 -19.63 8.42 3.14
N ALA A 201 -20.87 8.14 2.74
CA ALA A 201 -21.36 8.58 1.43
C ALA A 201 -21.25 10.10 1.27
N GLY A 202 -20.55 10.53 0.20
CA GLY A 202 -20.31 11.94 -0.13
C GLY A 202 -19.22 12.64 0.69
N ALA A 203 -18.67 12.02 1.73
CA ALA A 203 -17.57 12.57 2.53
C ALA A 203 -16.21 11.94 2.19
N GLY A 204 -16.20 10.67 1.85
CA GLY A 204 -15.01 9.85 1.68
C GLY A 204 -14.90 8.79 2.77
N GLU A 205 -13.70 8.41 3.09
CA GLU A 205 -13.43 7.34 4.04
C GLU A 205 -12.33 7.75 5.03
N TYR A 206 -12.36 7.12 6.22
CA TYR A 206 -11.20 7.15 7.10
C TYR A 206 -10.96 5.78 7.73
N PHE A 207 -9.69 5.50 7.97
CA PHE A 207 -9.22 4.24 8.49
C PHE A 207 -8.48 4.44 9.81
N SER A 208 -8.60 3.47 10.69
CA SER A 208 -7.76 3.37 11.85
C SER A 208 -7.29 1.93 12.01
N MET A 209 -5.98 1.73 12.17
CA MET A 209 -5.42 0.39 12.27
C MET A 209 -4.30 0.33 13.31
N PRO A 210 -4.09 -0.83 13.95
CA PRO A 210 -2.90 -1.06 14.77
C PRO A 210 -1.65 -0.87 13.89
N PHE A 211 -0.66 -0.18 14.41
CA PHE A 211 0.52 0.24 13.65
C PHE A 211 1.78 0.08 14.50
N TYR A 212 2.95 0.11 13.87
CA TYR A 212 4.24 0.05 14.56
C TYR A 212 5.13 1.22 14.15
N SER A 213 5.54 2.04 15.12
CA SER A 213 6.45 3.18 14.93
C SER A 213 7.84 2.88 15.46
N HIS A 214 8.85 3.63 15.02
CA HIS A 214 10.22 3.48 15.52
C HIS A 214 10.40 4.02 16.95
N THR A 215 9.62 5.03 17.33
CA THR A 215 9.76 5.73 18.62
C THR A 215 9.07 4.97 19.74
N TYR A 216 7.84 4.52 19.53
CA TYR A 216 7.01 3.90 20.57
C TYR A 216 6.81 2.40 20.40
N GLY A 217 7.17 1.82 19.25
CA GLY A 217 6.74 0.47 18.91
C GLY A 217 5.25 0.45 18.56
N PRO A 218 4.42 -0.39 19.23
CA PRO A 218 2.98 -0.43 18.95
C PRO A 218 2.32 0.95 19.14
N CYS A 219 1.59 1.39 18.13
CA CYS A 219 0.85 2.64 18.11
C CYS A 219 -0.39 2.46 17.20
N ARG A 220 -1.07 3.54 16.87
CA ARG A 220 -2.20 3.51 15.95
C ARG A 220 -2.00 4.49 14.80
N SER A 221 -2.48 4.16 13.61
CA SER A 221 -2.56 5.10 12.51
C SER A 221 -4.00 5.53 12.27
N PHE A 222 -4.15 6.78 11.84
CA PHE A 222 -5.35 7.29 11.19
C PHE A 222 -4.99 7.75 9.79
N LEU A 223 -5.79 7.38 8.81
CA LEU A 223 -5.72 7.86 7.43
C LEU A 223 -7.11 8.33 7.03
N PHE A 224 -7.21 9.57 6.60
CA PHE A 224 -8.41 10.20 6.04
C PHE A 224 -8.21 10.35 4.53
N GLU A 225 -9.19 9.91 3.76
CA GLU A 225 -9.27 10.02 2.30
C GLU A 225 -10.53 10.82 1.96
N CYS A 226 -10.37 12.12 1.87
CA CYS A 226 -11.48 13.05 1.79
C CYS A 226 -11.91 13.27 0.33
N VAL A 227 -13.20 13.17 0.05
CA VAL A 227 -13.75 13.65 -1.22
C VAL A 227 -13.46 15.15 -1.34
N PRO A 228 -12.82 15.62 -2.43
CA PRO A 228 -12.52 17.04 -2.59
C PRO A 228 -13.77 17.92 -2.48
N ASN A 229 -13.68 18.96 -1.67
CA ASN A 229 -14.80 19.84 -1.26
C ASN A 229 -15.94 19.15 -0.48
N GLY A 230 -15.74 17.92 -0.04
CA GLY A 230 -16.68 17.19 0.82
C GLY A 230 -16.59 17.60 2.29
N PRO A 231 -17.48 17.06 3.15
CA PRO A 231 -17.57 17.43 4.56
C PRO A 231 -16.29 17.13 5.38
N MET A 232 -15.47 16.15 4.97
CA MET A 232 -14.18 15.81 5.61
C MET A 232 -12.99 16.58 5.04
N ASP A 233 -13.13 17.32 3.94
CA ASP A 233 -12.03 18.04 3.29
C ASP A 233 -11.69 19.32 4.07
N ILE A 234 -11.05 19.18 5.23
CA ILE A 234 -10.75 20.26 6.18
C ILE A 234 -9.26 20.32 6.56
N PHE A 235 -8.37 19.70 5.77
CA PHE A 235 -6.97 19.53 6.11
C PHE A 235 -6.02 20.47 5.32
N ASP A 236 -6.50 21.26 4.38
CA ASP A 236 -5.66 22.03 3.46
C ASP A 236 -4.77 23.07 4.18
N ASP A 237 -5.28 23.69 5.23
CA ASP A 237 -4.61 24.73 6.02
C ASP A 237 -3.69 24.19 7.13
N VAL A 238 -3.69 22.89 7.39
CA VAL A 238 -2.85 22.27 8.42
C VAL A 238 -1.36 22.47 8.13
N THR A 239 -0.62 22.99 9.10
CA THR A 239 0.81 23.27 9.01
C THR A 239 1.65 22.61 10.10
N SER A 240 1.00 22.07 11.14
CA SER A 240 1.65 21.41 12.27
C SER A 240 0.98 20.10 12.64
N GLY A 241 1.67 19.28 13.43
CA GLY A 241 1.13 18.03 13.94
C GLY A 241 -0.05 18.22 14.89
N ASP A 242 -0.01 19.24 15.73
CA ASP A 242 -1.11 19.57 16.66
C ASP A 242 -2.38 19.97 15.89
N GLU A 243 -2.23 20.79 14.86
CA GLU A 243 -3.33 21.14 13.96
C GLU A 243 -3.86 19.90 13.24
N MET A 244 -3.00 18.99 12.81
CA MET A 244 -3.40 17.72 12.19
C MET A 244 -4.31 16.91 13.14
N LEU A 245 -3.88 16.71 14.38
CA LEU A 245 -4.66 15.96 15.38
C LEU A 245 -5.99 16.66 15.69
N GLN A 246 -5.97 17.98 15.80
CA GLN A 246 -7.19 18.76 16.03
C GLN A 246 -8.19 18.61 14.87
N ARG A 247 -7.72 18.72 13.62
CA ARG A 247 -8.57 18.52 12.43
C ARG A 247 -9.11 17.09 12.32
N MET A 248 -8.34 16.09 12.72
CA MET A 248 -8.82 14.70 12.77
C MET A 248 -9.96 14.53 13.76
N LYS A 249 -9.85 15.12 14.98
CA LYS A 249 -10.93 15.13 15.97
C LYS A 249 -12.18 15.82 15.43
N GLU A 250 -12.02 16.98 14.81
CA GLU A 250 -13.13 17.73 14.20
C GLU A 250 -13.81 16.96 13.05
N ALA A 251 -13.03 16.30 12.18
CA ALA A 251 -13.56 15.50 11.09
C ALA A 251 -14.43 14.34 11.62
N VAL A 252 -13.90 13.55 12.58
CA VAL A 252 -14.65 12.43 13.18
C VAL A 252 -15.91 12.93 13.90
N ALA A 253 -15.82 13.97 14.72
CA ALA A 253 -16.97 14.54 15.40
C ALA A 253 -18.06 15.03 14.44
N LYS A 254 -17.67 15.49 13.25
CA LYS A 254 -18.58 15.99 12.22
C LYS A 254 -19.28 14.87 11.45
N VAL A 255 -18.54 13.84 11.01
CA VAL A 255 -19.07 12.84 10.06
C VAL A 255 -19.45 11.52 10.73
N THR A 256 -18.88 11.20 11.89
CA THR A 256 -19.13 9.97 12.65
C THR A 256 -19.07 10.25 14.16
N PRO A 257 -19.99 11.06 14.71
CA PRO A 257 -19.93 11.48 16.12
C PRO A 257 -19.97 10.31 17.11
N ASP A 258 -20.56 9.18 16.73
CA ASP A 258 -20.57 7.91 17.48
C ASP A 258 -19.16 7.29 17.62
N GLN A 259 -18.20 7.68 16.76
CA GLN A 259 -16.80 7.23 16.81
C GLN A 259 -15.87 8.21 17.55
N SER A 260 -16.38 9.32 18.09
CA SER A 260 -15.55 10.35 18.75
C SER A 260 -14.80 9.82 19.96
N PHE A 261 -15.27 8.75 20.61
CA PHE A 261 -14.57 8.08 21.70
C PHE A 261 -13.19 7.53 21.31
N ARG A 262 -12.94 7.32 20.01
CA ARG A 262 -11.65 6.88 19.48
C ARG A 262 -10.62 8.01 19.39
N MET A 263 -11.08 9.25 19.46
CA MET A 263 -10.25 10.47 19.44
C MET A 263 -9.96 10.91 20.88
N VAL A 264 -9.21 10.07 21.60
CA VAL A 264 -8.94 10.28 23.04
C VAL A 264 -8.28 11.63 23.32
N ASP A 265 -8.53 12.20 24.52
CA ASP A 265 -8.07 13.56 24.88
C ASP A 265 -6.56 13.69 24.85
N ASN A 266 -5.84 12.68 25.35
CA ASN A 266 -4.38 12.63 25.39
C ASN A 266 -3.73 12.01 24.14
N MET A 267 -4.40 12.07 23.00
CA MET A 267 -3.83 11.61 21.72
C MET A 267 -2.69 12.54 21.28
N GLU A 268 -1.52 11.96 21.06
CA GLU A 268 -0.31 12.64 20.61
C GLU A 268 0.27 11.95 19.37
N LEU A 269 1.09 12.67 18.60
CA LEU A 269 1.86 12.04 17.53
C LEU A 269 2.93 11.11 18.10
N SER A 270 3.20 10.00 17.43
CA SER A 270 4.29 9.07 17.82
C SER A 270 5.69 9.71 17.70
N ASP A 271 5.85 10.69 16.84
CA ASP A 271 7.00 11.59 16.73
C ASP A 271 6.59 12.88 15.98
N PRO A 272 7.36 13.99 16.06
CA PRO A 272 6.99 15.25 15.44
C PRO A 272 6.79 15.21 13.93
N ASN A 273 7.35 14.21 13.23
CA ASN A 273 7.30 13.99 11.80
C ASN A 273 6.31 12.88 11.38
N ALA A 274 5.54 12.33 12.34
CA ALA A 274 4.62 11.22 12.14
C ALA A 274 3.24 11.64 11.59
N TRP A 275 3.21 12.60 10.70
CA TRP A 275 2.00 13.04 10.00
C TRP A 275 2.30 13.45 8.57
N LEU A 276 1.29 13.38 7.71
CA LEU A 276 1.36 13.85 6.33
C LEU A 276 0.00 14.29 5.82
N LYS A 277 0.00 15.14 4.81
CA LYS A 277 -1.15 15.45 3.96
C LYS A 277 -0.74 15.59 2.52
N GLY A 278 -1.67 15.40 1.61
CA GLY A 278 -1.43 15.55 0.19
C GLY A 278 -2.58 15.05 -0.67
N ALA A 279 -2.36 15.07 -1.96
CA ALA A 279 -3.23 14.46 -2.94
C ALA A 279 -2.37 13.99 -4.11
N PHE A 280 -2.75 12.91 -4.75
CA PHE A 280 -2.12 12.46 -5.97
C PHE A 280 -3.15 11.77 -6.87
N ARG A 281 -2.82 11.72 -8.14
CA ARG A 281 -3.65 11.07 -9.14
C ARG A 281 -3.15 9.62 -9.34
N PRO A 282 -3.98 8.60 -9.06
CA PRO A 282 -3.65 7.24 -9.40
C PRO A 282 -3.45 7.07 -10.90
N GLU A 283 -2.41 6.35 -11.29
CA GLU A 283 -2.10 6.11 -12.70
C GLU A 283 -1.23 4.89 -12.94
N VAL A 284 -1.36 4.33 -14.13
CA VAL A 284 -0.46 3.32 -14.68
C VAL A 284 0.38 3.98 -15.77
N ARG A 285 1.67 3.72 -15.79
CA ARG A 285 2.60 4.22 -16.80
C ARG A 285 3.12 3.07 -17.65
N TYR A 286 3.62 3.39 -18.85
CA TYR A 286 4.37 2.42 -19.64
C TYR A 286 5.62 2.00 -18.86
N PRO A 287 6.00 0.70 -18.88
CA PRO A 287 7.02 0.19 -17.97
C PRO A 287 8.46 0.55 -18.37
N VAL A 288 8.66 1.05 -19.58
CA VAL A 288 9.99 1.37 -20.10
C VAL A 288 10.08 2.84 -20.49
N ALA A 289 11.11 3.51 -19.99
CA ALA A 289 11.53 4.82 -20.45
C ALA A 289 12.79 4.70 -21.31
N THR A 290 12.89 5.51 -22.37
CA THR A 290 14.07 5.58 -23.22
C THR A 290 14.78 6.91 -22.97
N LEU A 291 16.07 6.86 -22.63
CA LEU A 291 16.92 8.03 -22.42
C LEU A 291 17.39 8.63 -23.76
N GLU A 292 18.00 9.81 -23.72
CA GLU A 292 18.50 10.50 -24.93
C GLU A 292 19.61 9.69 -25.62
N ASN A 293 20.44 9.00 -24.86
CA ASN A 293 21.47 8.09 -25.37
C ASN A 293 20.92 6.76 -25.96
N GLY A 294 19.59 6.57 -25.94
CA GLY A 294 18.91 5.36 -26.43
C GLY A 294 18.82 4.22 -25.42
N ALA A 295 19.36 4.35 -24.21
CA ALA A 295 19.27 3.32 -23.20
C ALA A 295 17.82 3.18 -22.67
N SER A 296 17.43 1.95 -22.35
CA SER A 296 16.13 1.62 -21.78
C SER A 296 16.21 1.48 -20.26
N ILE A 297 15.33 2.17 -19.56
CA ILE A 297 15.19 2.08 -18.10
C ILE A 297 13.86 1.38 -17.77
N TRP A 298 13.93 0.36 -16.92
CA TRP A 298 12.75 -0.42 -16.53
C TRP A 298 12.14 0.11 -15.23
N GLY A 299 10.86 0.39 -15.22
CA GLY A 299 10.13 0.88 -14.05
C GLY A 299 9.55 -0.26 -13.20
N ILE A 300 9.56 -0.10 -11.87
CA ILE A 300 8.94 -1.03 -10.93
C ILE A 300 8.20 -0.29 -9.80
N GLY A 301 7.16 -0.92 -9.23
CA GLY A 301 6.38 -0.36 -8.13
C GLY A 301 5.66 0.93 -8.53
N ASP A 302 5.67 1.92 -7.66
CA ASP A 302 5.00 3.21 -7.88
C ASP A 302 5.61 4.03 -9.04
N THR A 303 6.76 3.66 -9.56
CA THR A 303 7.27 4.25 -10.80
C THR A 303 6.29 4.02 -11.96
N VAL A 304 5.65 2.87 -12.00
CA VAL A 304 4.78 2.46 -13.12
C VAL A 304 3.32 2.21 -12.72
N MET A 305 3.03 1.96 -11.43
CA MET A 305 1.67 1.69 -10.94
C MET A 305 1.43 2.41 -9.62
N VAL A 306 0.85 3.61 -9.69
CA VAL A 306 0.44 4.38 -8.52
C VAL A 306 -1.03 4.11 -8.25
N ASN A 307 -1.33 3.40 -7.16
CA ASN A 307 -2.70 3.13 -6.71
C ASN A 307 -3.08 4.05 -5.55
N ASP A 308 -4.35 4.37 -5.42
CA ASP A 308 -4.89 5.05 -4.25
C ASP A 308 -4.70 4.18 -2.98
N PRO A 309 -4.43 4.75 -1.80
CA PRO A 309 -4.18 3.98 -0.59
C PRO A 309 -5.41 3.26 -0.02
N ILE A 310 -6.61 3.56 -0.47
CA ILE A 310 -7.90 3.02 0.00
C ILE A 310 -7.93 1.48 0.18
N ALA A 311 -7.22 0.76 -0.68
CA ALA A 311 -7.13 -0.70 -0.61
C ALA A 311 -5.86 -1.21 0.10
N GLY A 312 -4.97 -0.34 0.56
CA GLY A 312 -3.70 -0.71 1.19
C GLY A 312 -2.76 -1.50 0.27
N GLN A 313 -2.86 -1.33 -1.05
CA GLN A 313 -2.21 -2.25 -2.01
C GLN A 313 -0.85 -1.79 -2.55
N GLY A 314 -0.42 -0.56 -2.38
CA GLY A 314 0.80 -0.03 -3.01
C GLY A 314 2.03 -0.93 -2.78
N ALA A 315 2.44 -1.13 -1.53
CA ALA A 315 3.60 -1.97 -1.19
C ALA A 315 3.37 -3.47 -1.48
N ASN A 316 2.12 -3.95 -1.33
CA ASN A 316 1.77 -5.34 -1.62
C ASN A 316 1.83 -5.64 -3.12
N ASN A 317 1.35 -4.72 -3.95
CA ASN A 317 1.48 -4.81 -5.41
C ASN A 317 2.94 -4.73 -5.84
N ALA A 318 3.72 -3.82 -5.23
CA ALA A 318 5.16 -3.73 -5.47
C ALA A 318 5.88 -5.05 -5.16
N THR A 319 5.53 -5.73 -4.06
CA THR A 319 6.10 -7.04 -3.71
C THR A 319 5.76 -8.11 -4.75
N ARG A 320 4.49 -8.20 -5.18
CA ARG A 320 4.09 -9.14 -6.24
C ARG A 320 4.80 -8.87 -7.57
N MET A 321 5.01 -7.58 -7.89
CA MET A 321 5.77 -7.19 -9.07
C MET A 321 7.25 -7.58 -8.94
N VAL A 322 7.85 -7.44 -7.76
CA VAL A 322 9.23 -7.90 -7.48
C VAL A 322 9.38 -9.39 -7.71
N GLU A 323 8.47 -10.22 -7.19
CA GLU A 323 8.51 -11.67 -7.40
C GLU A 323 8.42 -12.03 -8.87
N HIS A 324 7.51 -11.37 -9.61
CA HIS A 324 7.33 -11.60 -11.05
C HIS A 324 8.58 -11.18 -11.84
N TYR A 325 9.12 -10.00 -11.58
CA TYR A 325 10.33 -9.48 -12.24
C TYR A 325 11.57 -10.32 -11.92
N LEU A 326 11.74 -10.70 -10.65
CA LEU A 326 12.82 -11.59 -10.23
C LEU A 326 12.77 -12.91 -11.02
N HIS A 327 11.59 -13.53 -11.10
CA HIS A 327 11.40 -14.78 -11.85
C HIS A 327 11.76 -14.60 -13.32
N ALA A 328 11.30 -13.52 -13.96
CA ALA A 328 11.61 -13.22 -15.35
C ALA A 328 13.09 -12.96 -15.58
N ILE A 329 13.77 -12.17 -14.71
CA ILE A 329 15.22 -11.91 -14.79
C ILE A 329 16.02 -13.23 -14.69
N LEU A 330 15.65 -14.12 -13.76
CA LEU A 330 16.33 -15.40 -13.58
C LEU A 330 16.15 -16.34 -14.79
N ALA A 331 14.95 -16.34 -15.39
CA ALA A 331 14.62 -17.15 -16.56
C ALA A 331 15.27 -16.61 -17.85
N HIS A 332 15.58 -15.31 -17.90
CA HIS A 332 16.14 -14.64 -19.08
C HIS A 332 17.60 -15.03 -19.38
N GLY A 333 18.32 -15.55 -18.37
CA GLY A 333 19.67 -16.05 -18.53
C GLY A 333 20.65 -14.97 -18.99
N ASP A 334 21.42 -15.23 -20.05
CA ASP A 334 22.45 -14.31 -20.56
C ASP A 334 21.98 -13.45 -21.75
N GLU A 335 20.70 -13.47 -22.10
CA GLU A 335 20.15 -12.66 -23.17
C GLU A 335 20.10 -11.17 -22.80
N ALA A 336 20.09 -10.28 -23.80
CA ALA A 336 20.06 -8.84 -23.58
C ALA A 336 18.68 -8.40 -23.04
N PHE A 337 18.65 -7.54 -22.04
CA PHE A 337 17.43 -6.94 -21.51
C PHE A 337 16.90 -5.86 -22.46
N THR A 338 16.06 -6.25 -23.41
CA THR A 338 15.49 -5.30 -24.39
C THR A 338 14.23 -4.62 -23.88
N ALA A 339 13.88 -3.47 -24.48
CA ALA A 339 12.64 -2.75 -24.15
C ALA A 339 11.40 -3.60 -24.39
N GLU A 340 11.40 -4.41 -25.46
CA GLU A 340 10.32 -5.32 -25.82
C GLU A 340 10.13 -6.38 -24.74
N TRP A 341 11.22 -7.02 -24.29
CA TRP A 341 11.17 -8.01 -23.22
C TRP A 341 10.68 -7.40 -21.91
N MET A 342 11.21 -6.24 -21.49
CA MET A 342 10.77 -5.53 -20.29
C MET A 342 9.27 -5.20 -20.36
N THR A 343 8.77 -4.79 -21.52
CA THR A 343 7.37 -4.47 -21.73
C THR A 343 6.51 -5.73 -21.62
N GLN A 344 6.93 -6.82 -22.26
CA GLN A 344 6.23 -8.10 -22.19
C GLN A 344 6.12 -8.62 -20.74
N VAL A 345 7.20 -8.59 -19.97
CA VAL A 345 7.18 -9.01 -18.57
C VAL A 345 6.21 -8.19 -17.74
N PHE A 346 6.16 -6.87 -17.95
CA PHE A 346 5.19 -6.03 -17.27
C PHE A 346 3.74 -6.31 -17.70
N ASP A 347 3.49 -6.56 -18.98
CA ASP A 347 2.15 -6.88 -19.49
C ASP A 347 1.66 -8.23 -18.94
N GLU A 348 2.53 -9.22 -18.81
CA GLU A 348 2.23 -10.50 -18.13
C GLU A 348 1.88 -10.26 -16.65
N PHE A 349 2.64 -9.42 -15.94
CA PHE A 349 2.30 -9.04 -14.56
C PHE A 349 0.96 -8.31 -14.48
N TRP A 350 0.70 -7.38 -15.40
CA TRP A 350 -0.56 -6.65 -15.48
C TRP A 350 -1.75 -7.61 -15.60
N GLU A 351 -1.71 -8.54 -16.53
CA GLU A 351 -2.80 -9.51 -16.74
C GLU A 351 -2.96 -10.50 -15.57
N TYR A 352 -1.86 -10.90 -14.94
CA TYR A 352 -1.90 -11.85 -13.83
C TYR A 352 -2.37 -11.22 -12.52
N SER A 353 -1.90 -10.02 -12.18
CA SER A 353 -2.05 -9.39 -10.84
C SER A 353 -2.35 -7.90 -10.88
N GLY A 354 -1.61 -7.12 -11.68
CA GLY A 354 -1.61 -5.66 -11.62
C GLY A 354 -2.99 -5.05 -11.87
N ARG A 355 -3.68 -5.49 -12.92
CA ARG A 355 -5.02 -4.98 -13.27
C ARG A 355 -6.04 -5.18 -12.15
N TYR A 356 -6.02 -6.35 -11.49
CA TYR A 356 -6.94 -6.63 -10.39
C TYR A 356 -6.72 -5.71 -9.20
N THR A 357 -5.47 -5.37 -8.92
CA THR A 357 -5.12 -4.38 -7.89
C THR A 357 -5.68 -3.01 -8.25
N THR A 358 -5.44 -2.54 -9.47
CA THR A 358 -5.89 -1.23 -9.94
C THR A 358 -7.42 -1.15 -10.03
N GLU A 359 -8.06 -2.16 -10.62
CA GLU A 359 -9.52 -2.22 -10.77
C GLU A 359 -10.22 -2.30 -9.41
N PHE A 360 -9.72 -3.11 -8.47
CA PHE A 360 -10.27 -3.19 -7.12
C PHE A 360 -10.14 -1.87 -6.37
N THR A 361 -8.98 -1.22 -6.43
CA THR A 361 -8.77 0.09 -5.82
C THR A 361 -9.73 1.13 -6.40
N ASN A 362 -9.87 1.18 -7.72
CA ASN A 362 -10.80 2.09 -8.39
C ASN A 362 -12.27 1.78 -8.05
N LEU A 363 -12.60 0.52 -7.82
CA LEU A 363 -13.95 0.12 -7.41
C LEU A 363 -14.30 0.67 -6.03
N LEU A 364 -13.37 0.64 -5.08
CA LEU A 364 -13.59 1.18 -3.73
C LEU A 364 -13.75 2.70 -3.70
N LEU A 365 -13.16 3.42 -4.66
CA LEU A 365 -13.30 4.89 -4.80
C LEU A 365 -14.66 5.34 -5.33
N ASN A 366 -15.48 4.41 -5.78
CA ASN A 366 -16.80 4.67 -6.36
C ASN A 366 -17.91 4.06 -5.49
N PRO A 367 -19.15 4.55 -5.61
CA PRO A 367 -20.30 3.88 -4.99
C PRO A 367 -20.35 2.40 -5.41
N PRO A 368 -20.60 1.46 -4.48
CA PRO A 368 -20.66 0.04 -4.80
C PRO A 368 -21.80 -0.26 -5.78
N SER A 369 -21.56 -1.15 -6.73
CA SER A 369 -22.58 -1.65 -7.65
C SER A 369 -23.65 -2.45 -6.88
N GLU A 370 -24.83 -2.61 -7.49
CA GLU A 370 -25.92 -3.42 -6.90
C GLU A 370 -25.47 -4.86 -6.60
N SER A 371 -24.69 -5.47 -7.49
CA SER A 371 -24.15 -6.81 -7.30
C SER A 371 -23.13 -6.88 -6.14
N LEU A 372 -22.29 -5.86 -5.99
CA LEU A 372 -21.37 -5.76 -4.84
C LEU A 372 -22.16 -5.56 -3.54
N LEU A 373 -23.20 -4.72 -3.53
CA LEU A 373 -24.07 -4.56 -2.36
C LEU A 373 -24.74 -5.86 -1.93
N GLN A 374 -25.12 -6.73 -2.89
CA GLN A 374 -25.64 -8.06 -2.58
C GLN A 374 -24.60 -8.94 -1.89
N VAL A 375 -23.34 -8.92 -2.37
CA VAL A 375 -22.23 -9.66 -1.72
C VAL A 375 -21.96 -9.12 -0.31
N LEU A 376 -21.84 -7.81 -0.15
CA LEU A 376 -21.61 -7.17 1.15
C LEU A 376 -22.76 -7.41 2.12
N GLY A 377 -24.02 -7.37 1.66
CA GLY A 377 -25.19 -7.69 2.44
C GLY A 377 -25.21 -9.15 2.90
N ALA A 378 -24.84 -10.09 2.04
CA ALA A 378 -24.68 -11.49 2.42
C ALA A 378 -23.54 -11.69 3.41
N ALA A 379 -22.41 -11.03 3.21
CA ALA A 379 -21.24 -11.07 4.10
C ALA A 379 -21.57 -10.53 5.51
N SER A 380 -22.40 -9.49 5.61
CA SER A 380 -22.85 -8.96 6.92
C SER A 380 -23.68 -9.94 7.74
N GLN A 381 -24.29 -10.94 7.09
CA GLN A 381 -25.13 -11.97 7.72
C GLN A 381 -24.45 -13.35 7.82
N ASN A 382 -23.34 -13.53 7.09
CA ASN A 382 -22.62 -14.82 7.06
C ASN A 382 -21.12 -14.59 7.21
N ARG A 383 -20.59 -15.07 8.35
CA ARG A 383 -19.21 -14.92 8.73
C ARG A 383 -18.22 -15.56 7.72
N ALA A 384 -18.54 -16.71 7.16
CA ALA A 384 -17.65 -17.37 6.21
C ALA A 384 -17.50 -16.55 4.93
N ILE A 385 -18.56 -15.89 4.47
CA ILE A 385 -18.52 -14.97 3.33
C ILE A 385 -17.68 -13.73 3.68
N ALA A 386 -17.86 -13.18 4.89
CA ALA A 386 -17.10 -12.02 5.34
C ALA A 386 -15.60 -12.30 5.44
N ASP A 387 -15.24 -13.43 6.04
CA ASP A 387 -13.84 -13.84 6.22
C ASP A 387 -13.16 -14.11 4.87
N ASP A 388 -13.84 -14.83 3.96
CA ASP A 388 -13.32 -15.09 2.60
C ASP A 388 -13.16 -13.76 1.83
N PHE A 389 -14.18 -12.89 1.84
CA PHE A 389 -14.13 -11.61 1.15
C PHE A 389 -12.97 -10.72 1.67
N MET A 390 -12.85 -10.54 2.99
CA MET A 390 -11.78 -9.73 3.57
C MET A 390 -10.40 -10.36 3.42
N GLY A 391 -10.30 -11.68 3.38
CA GLY A 391 -9.05 -12.40 3.11
C GLY A 391 -8.43 -12.06 1.75
N HIS A 392 -9.25 -11.66 0.77
CA HIS A 392 -8.78 -11.28 -0.57
C HIS A 392 -8.00 -9.97 -0.64
N PHE A 393 -8.00 -9.14 0.40
CA PHE A 393 -7.06 -8.01 0.50
C PHE A 393 -5.59 -8.47 0.43
N ASN A 394 -5.29 -9.69 0.85
CA ASN A 394 -3.97 -10.30 0.66
C ASN A 394 -3.61 -10.50 -0.81
N HIS A 395 -4.61 -10.79 -1.67
CA HIS A 395 -4.43 -10.98 -3.11
C HIS A 395 -5.66 -10.52 -3.91
N PRO A 396 -5.73 -9.27 -4.40
CA PRO A 396 -6.93 -8.67 -5.00
C PRO A 396 -7.59 -9.46 -6.13
N ARG A 397 -6.84 -10.26 -6.90
CA ARG A 397 -7.42 -11.15 -7.91
C ARG A 397 -8.49 -12.09 -7.33
N GLY A 398 -8.38 -12.44 -6.04
CA GLY A 398 -9.34 -13.28 -5.35
C GLY A 398 -10.74 -12.66 -5.21
N PHE A 399 -10.87 -11.33 -5.29
CA PHE A 399 -12.19 -10.68 -5.30
C PHE A 399 -13.04 -11.05 -6.54
N TRP A 400 -12.42 -11.52 -7.62
CA TRP A 400 -13.15 -12.08 -8.75
C TRP A 400 -13.47 -13.57 -8.50
N PRO A 401 -14.72 -14.00 -8.64
CA PRO A 401 -15.85 -13.37 -9.33
C PRO A 401 -16.73 -12.47 -8.46
N ALA A 402 -16.52 -12.29 -7.14
CA ALA A 402 -17.43 -11.55 -6.26
C ALA A 402 -17.81 -10.14 -6.81
N VAL A 403 -16.84 -9.47 -7.46
CA VAL A 403 -17.00 -8.12 -8.03
C VAL A 403 -17.24 -8.11 -9.55
N ASP A 404 -17.35 -9.29 -10.19
CA ASP A 404 -17.50 -9.45 -11.63
C ASP A 404 -18.99 -9.45 -12.07
N GLY A 405 -19.72 -8.40 -11.70
CA GLY A 405 -21.13 -8.21 -12.05
C GLY A 405 -22.10 -9.22 -11.39
N ALA A 406 -23.36 -9.22 -11.81
CA ALA A 406 -24.42 -9.98 -11.16
C ALA A 406 -24.21 -11.51 -11.23
N GLU A 407 -23.80 -12.04 -12.37
CA GLU A 407 -23.55 -13.48 -12.53
C GLU A 407 -22.31 -13.95 -11.74
N GLY A 408 -21.29 -13.09 -11.65
CA GLY A 408 -20.12 -13.33 -10.81
C GLY A 408 -20.48 -13.37 -9.33
N ALA A 409 -21.20 -12.37 -8.84
CA ALA A 409 -21.69 -12.32 -7.46
C ALA A 409 -22.55 -13.54 -7.11
N LYS A 410 -23.44 -13.96 -8.01
CA LYS A 410 -24.27 -15.16 -7.81
C LYS A 410 -23.42 -16.44 -7.71
N ARG A 411 -22.43 -16.62 -8.59
CA ARG A 411 -21.49 -17.76 -8.52
C ARG A 411 -20.69 -17.73 -7.22
N TYR A 412 -20.20 -16.57 -6.81
CA TYR A 412 -19.47 -16.42 -5.55
C TYR A 412 -20.32 -16.85 -4.37
N LEU A 413 -21.53 -16.29 -4.22
CA LEU A 413 -22.41 -16.56 -3.10
C LEU A 413 -22.96 -18.02 -3.07
N SER A 414 -22.93 -18.74 -4.20
CA SER A 414 -23.38 -20.13 -4.29
C SER A 414 -22.33 -21.16 -3.91
N ARG A 415 -21.14 -20.75 -3.49
CA ARG A 415 -20.06 -21.67 -3.06
C ARG A 415 -20.50 -22.52 -1.86
N LYS A 416 -20.17 -23.81 -1.89
CA LYS A 416 -20.62 -24.77 -0.86
C LYS A 416 -20.06 -24.49 0.52
N GLU A 417 -18.82 -23.97 0.60
CA GLU A 417 -18.16 -23.59 1.84
C GLU A 417 -18.93 -22.59 2.68
N PHE A 418 -19.74 -21.73 2.04
CA PHE A 418 -20.56 -20.74 2.73
C PHE A 418 -21.87 -21.31 3.32
N ASN A 419 -22.30 -22.49 2.88
CA ASN A 419 -23.55 -23.14 3.34
C ASN A 419 -23.36 -23.93 4.64
N HIS A 420 -22.12 -24.26 5.04
CA HIS A 420 -21.85 -25.05 6.25
C HIS A 420 -21.60 -24.19 7.51
N ALA A 421 -21.45 -22.88 7.38
CA ALA A 421 -21.20 -21.97 8.49
C ALA A 421 -22.47 -21.34 9.11
N ALA A 422 -23.66 -21.67 8.60
CA ALA A 422 -24.95 -21.17 9.07
C ALA A 422 -25.69 -22.18 9.99
N ALA A 423 -25.03 -23.21 10.48
CA ALA A 423 -25.63 -24.23 11.37
C ALA A 423 -25.09 -24.13 12.81
#